data_aa96a682e2b899edfd3e6df0f80f08a9
#
_entry.id   aa96a682e2b899edfd3e6df0f80f08a9
#
_cell.length_a   1.000
_cell.length_b   1.000
_cell.length_c   1.000
_cell.angle_alpha   90.00
_cell.angle_beta   90.00
_cell.angle_gamma   90.00
#
_symmetry.space_group_name_H-M   'P 1'
#
loop_
_entity.id
_entity.type
_entity.pdbx_description
1 polymer ?
#
loop_
_entity_poly.entity_id
_entity_poly.type
_entity_poly.pdbx_seq_one_letter_code
_entity_poly.pdbx_strand_id
1 'polypeptide(L)'
;EEARFALSKISGYNITMPVVMDFEFISGGRGRLYQAGLSKDAATTVVNGFAYTVSCSGYTPMIYANKTMLENYMNASGINAKIWLANYTSQTSYAGDYDYWQYRSNGYVSGIEGNVDCDFWYDDTDGFTQTVSDGIYTINSALNTGYTLDVTDSSRSNRANIRLYEKTKRSAQDFKIIYRSGGEYAIVAMCSGKSI
;
A
#
# COMPACT_ATOMS: atom_id res chain seq x y z
N GLU A 1 8.45 13.14 -22.90
CA GLU A 1 7.73 14.44 -22.83
C GLU A 1 7.01 14.58 -21.49
N GLU A 2 6.16 13.63 -21.10
CA GLU A 2 5.37 13.66 -19.84
C GLU A 2 6.25 13.75 -18.59
N ALA A 3 7.34 12.97 -18.50
CA ALA A 3 8.29 13.07 -17.39
C ALA A 3 8.84 14.50 -17.23
N ARG A 4 9.26 15.14 -18.33
CA ARG A 4 9.78 16.52 -18.29
C ARG A 4 8.71 17.51 -17.86
N PHE A 5 7.47 17.30 -18.29
CA PHE A 5 6.35 18.13 -17.85
C PHE A 5 6.11 17.98 -16.34
N ALA A 6 6.00 16.75 -15.83
CA ALA A 6 5.83 16.49 -14.40
C ALA A 6 6.98 17.12 -13.58
N LEU A 7 8.23 16.87 -13.97
CA LEU A 7 9.41 17.44 -13.32
C LEU A 7 9.41 18.98 -13.30
N SER A 8 8.92 19.63 -14.35
CA SER A 8 8.79 21.09 -14.38
C SER A 8 7.78 21.62 -13.37
N LYS A 9 6.77 20.82 -13.00
CA LYS A 9 5.72 21.21 -12.04
C LYS A 9 6.14 21.02 -10.60
N ILE A 10 7.01 20.05 -10.32
CA ILE A 10 7.51 19.76 -8.98
C ILE A 10 8.81 20.49 -8.64
N SER A 11 9.38 21.21 -9.62
CA SER A 11 10.60 21.99 -9.41
C SER A 11 10.43 23.02 -8.29
N GLY A 12 11.34 22.98 -7.32
CA GLY A 12 11.31 23.88 -6.14
C GLY A 12 10.52 23.32 -4.95
N TYR A 13 9.90 22.16 -5.08
CA TYR A 13 9.23 21.49 -3.98
C TYR A 13 10.11 20.35 -3.43
N ASN A 14 10.05 20.10 -2.13
CA ASN A 14 10.69 18.95 -1.51
C ASN A 14 9.80 17.71 -1.70
N ILE A 15 10.01 16.98 -2.79
CA ILE A 15 9.27 15.75 -3.12
C ILE A 15 10.09 14.56 -2.62
N THR A 16 9.53 13.82 -1.68
CA THR A 16 10.13 12.61 -1.08
C THR A 16 9.47 11.33 -1.57
N MET A 17 8.26 11.44 -2.12
CA MET A 17 7.51 10.31 -2.68
C MET A 17 7.87 10.10 -4.15
N PRO A 18 7.62 8.90 -4.70
CA PRO A 18 7.86 8.62 -6.12
C PRO A 18 7.10 9.56 -7.06
N VAL A 19 7.69 9.84 -8.22
CA VAL A 19 7.00 10.51 -9.33
C VAL A 19 6.35 9.45 -10.19
N VAL A 20 5.01 9.49 -10.26
CA VAL A 20 4.19 8.42 -10.81
C VAL A 20 3.76 8.72 -12.23
N MET A 21 3.90 7.75 -13.13
CA MET A 21 3.22 7.71 -14.43
C MET A 21 1.96 6.88 -14.31
N ASP A 22 0.80 7.48 -14.58
CA ASP A 22 -0.46 6.77 -14.72
C ASP A 22 -0.54 6.13 -16.11
N PHE A 23 -0.47 4.80 -16.17
CA PHE A 23 -0.50 4.04 -17.42
C PHE A 23 -1.75 3.17 -17.49
N GLU A 24 -2.86 3.77 -17.90
CA GLU A 24 -4.15 3.09 -18.02
C GLU A 24 -4.95 3.50 -19.26
N PHE A 25 -5.88 2.64 -19.66
CA PHE A 25 -6.83 2.96 -20.71
C PHE A 25 -8.03 3.70 -20.14
N ILE A 26 -8.42 4.79 -20.80
CA ILE A 26 -9.69 5.45 -20.50
C ILE A 26 -10.84 4.53 -20.88
N SER A 27 -11.84 4.44 -20.00
CA SER A 27 -13.06 3.66 -20.23
C SER A 27 -13.68 3.95 -21.60
N GLY A 28 -14.01 2.90 -22.34
CA GLY A 28 -14.55 3.00 -23.69
C GLY A 28 -13.51 3.09 -24.83
N GLY A 29 -12.22 2.87 -24.57
CA GLY A 29 -11.18 2.74 -25.60
C GLY A 29 -10.90 4.01 -26.39
N ARG A 30 -11.00 5.19 -25.79
CA ARG A 30 -10.85 6.49 -26.48
C ARG A 30 -9.56 7.24 -26.17
N GLY A 31 -8.78 6.81 -25.21
CA GLY A 31 -7.55 7.51 -24.81
C GLY A 31 -6.42 7.38 -25.84
N ARG A 32 -5.50 8.35 -25.83
CA ARG A 32 -4.31 8.34 -26.71
C ARG A 32 -3.51 7.04 -26.60
N LEU A 33 -3.37 6.51 -25.39
CA LEU A 33 -2.64 5.27 -25.13
C LEU A 33 -3.31 4.06 -25.83
N TYR A 34 -4.63 3.95 -25.75
CA TYR A 34 -5.38 2.90 -26.42
C TYR A 34 -5.27 3.01 -27.95
N GLN A 35 -5.44 4.24 -28.49
CA GLN A 35 -5.38 4.51 -29.94
C GLN A 35 -3.98 4.29 -30.51
N ALA A 36 -2.93 4.44 -29.70
CA ALA A 36 -1.56 4.19 -30.14
C ALA A 36 -1.29 2.71 -30.47
N GLY A 37 -2.10 1.78 -29.98
CA GLY A 37 -2.01 0.35 -30.29
C GLY A 37 -0.63 -0.25 -30.04
N LEU A 38 0.03 0.14 -28.95
CA LEU A 38 1.40 -0.26 -28.65
C LEU A 38 1.49 -1.77 -28.42
N SER A 39 2.55 -2.39 -28.95
CA SER A 39 2.96 -3.72 -28.52
C SER A 39 3.45 -3.68 -27.06
N LYS A 40 3.52 -4.83 -26.39
CA LYS A 40 4.09 -4.94 -25.03
C LYS A 40 5.48 -4.31 -24.93
N ASP A 41 6.35 -4.59 -25.89
CA ASP A 41 7.72 -4.07 -25.90
C ASP A 41 7.75 -2.55 -26.09
N ALA A 42 6.91 -2.04 -26.99
CA ALA A 42 6.80 -0.59 -27.21
C ALA A 42 6.25 0.12 -25.95
N ALA A 43 5.23 -0.43 -25.30
CA ALA A 43 4.69 0.11 -24.06
C ALA A 43 5.74 0.10 -22.94
N THR A 44 6.47 -1.00 -22.77
CA THR A 44 7.56 -1.12 -21.78
C THR A 44 8.69 -0.10 -22.09
N THR A 45 9.00 0.12 -23.35
CA THR A 45 9.99 1.14 -23.76
C THR A 45 9.54 2.56 -23.39
N VAL A 46 8.26 2.88 -23.60
CA VAL A 46 7.69 4.19 -23.23
C VAL A 46 7.76 4.40 -21.71
N VAL A 47 7.34 3.40 -20.95
CA VAL A 47 7.37 3.42 -19.48
C VAL A 47 8.81 3.58 -18.97
N ASN A 48 9.76 2.82 -19.51
CA ASN A 48 11.17 2.91 -19.14
C ASN A 48 11.80 4.26 -19.55
N GLY A 49 11.33 4.88 -20.62
CA GLY A 49 11.74 6.23 -21.01
C GLY A 49 11.30 7.29 -19.98
N PHE A 50 10.09 7.16 -19.43
CA PHE A 50 9.63 7.98 -18.32
C PHE A 50 10.50 7.73 -17.06
N ALA A 51 10.65 6.47 -16.67
CA ALA A 51 11.43 6.07 -15.52
C ALA A 51 12.87 6.59 -15.56
N TYR A 52 13.53 6.41 -16.68
CA TYR A 52 14.89 6.93 -16.91
C TYR A 52 14.97 8.45 -16.72
N THR A 53 14.05 9.20 -17.32
CA THR A 53 14.04 10.67 -17.20
C THR A 53 13.85 11.14 -15.76
N VAL A 54 12.94 10.50 -15.03
CA VAL A 54 12.68 10.80 -13.61
C VAL A 54 13.91 10.47 -12.76
N SER A 55 14.50 9.28 -12.93
CA SER A 55 15.70 8.85 -12.21
C SER A 55 16.90 9.77 -12.45
N CYS A 56 17.13 10.18 -13.70
CA CYS A 56 18.20 11.12 -14.04
C CYS A 56 18.03 12.50 -13.39
N SER A 57 16.82 12.82 -12.94
CA SER A 57 16.51 14.06 -12.23
C SER A 57 16.55 13.92 -10.70
N GLY A 58 16.98 12.76 -10.18
CA GLY A 58 17.15 12.50 -8.76
C GLY A 58 15.88 12.08 -8.03
N TYR A 59 14.82 11.72 -8.74
CA TYR A 59 13.56 11.25 -8.16
C TYR A 59 13.37 9.75 -8.39
N THR A 60 12.61 9.11 -7.52
CA THR A 60 12.19 7.71 -7.68
C THR A 60 11.05 7.62 -8.68
N PRO A 61 11.18 6.89 -9.80
CA PRO A 61 10.08 6.67 -10.73
C PRO A 61 9.14 5.56 -10.24
N MET A 62 7.85 5.72 -10.52
CA MET A 62 6.82 4.71 -10.27
C MET A 62 5.82 4.68 -11.40
N ILE A 63 5.25 3.51 -11.66
CA ILE A 63 4.21 3.29 -12.67
C ILE A 63 2.95 2.80 -11.98
N TYR A 64 1.89 3.58 -12.08
CA TYR A 64 0.55 3.13 -11.72
C TYR A 64 -0.07 2.42 -12.91
N ALA A 65 -0.52 1.21 -12.71
CA ALA A 65 -1.24 0.45 -13.73
C ALA A 65 -2.14 -0.61 -13.09
N ASN A 66 -3.29 -0.90 -13.72
CA ASN A 66 -4.10 -2.01 -13.26
C ASN A 66 -3.48 -3.36 -13.67
N LYS A 67 -3.93 -4.44 -13.00
CA LYS A 67 -3.46 -5.80 -13.24
C LYS A 67 -3.48 -6.19 -14.73
N THR A 68 -4.56 -5.85 -15.45
CA THR A 68 -4.71 -6.17 -16.87
C THR A 68 -3.65 -5.49 -17.73
N MET A 69 -3.31 -4.23 -17.42
CA MET A 69 -2.26 -3.50 -18.12
C MET A 69 -0.90 -4.16 -17.90
N LEU A 70 -0.56 -4.50 -16.67
CA LEU A 70 0.71 -5.15 -16.32
C LEU A 70 0.85 -6.54 -16.96
N GLU A 71 -0.20 -7.34 -17.01
CA GLU A 71 -0.16 -8.71 -17.54
C GLU A 71 -0.24 -8.76 -19.07
N ASN A 72 -1.05 -7.89 -19.71
CA ASN A 72 -1.41 -8.03 -21.11
C ASN A 72 -0.82 -6.97 -22.04
N TYR A 73 -0.44 -5.81 -21.50
CA TYR A 73 -0.02 -4.67 -22.33
C TYR A 73 1.40 -4.20 -22.06
N MET A 74 2.10 -4.76 -21.09
CA MET A 74 3.52 -4.50 -20.81
C MET A 74 4.27 -5.80 -20.48
N ASN A 75 5.59 -5.74 -20.56
CA ASN A 75 6.49 -6.73 -19.99
C ASN A 75 6.87 -6.24 -18.59
N ALA A 76 6.03 -6.51 -17.58
CA ALA A 76 6.15 -5.93 -16.26
C ALA A 76 7.51 -6.21 -15.59
N SER A 77 8.09 -7.40 -15.79
CA SER A 77 9.44 -7.75 -15.29
C SER A 77 10.59 -6.95 -15.93
N GLY A 78 10.32 -6.25 -17.03
CA GLY A 78 11.28 -5.38 -17.70
C GLY A 78 11.13 -3.89 -17.37
N ILE A 79 10.26 -3.53 -16.43
CA ILE A 79 10.04 -2.15 -16.00
C ILE A 79 11.11 -1.75 -14.99
N ASN A 80 11.80 -0.64 -15.25
CA ASN A 80 12.84 -0.08 -14.37
C ASN A 80 12.28 1.02 -13.46
N ALA A 81 11.19 0.74 -12.78
CA ALA A 81 10.51 1.64 -11.85
C ALA A 81 9.76 0.83 -10.79
N LYS A 82 9.40 1.46 -9.69
CA LYS A 82 8.45 0.90 -8.73
C LYS A 82 7.09 0.69 -9.39
N ILE A 83 6.33 -0.28 -8.90
CA ILE A 83 4.99 -0.60 -9.42
C ILE A 83 3.93 -0.26 -8.38
N TRP A 84 2.95 0.51 -8.79
CA TRP A 84 1.72 0.74 -8.05
C TRP A 84 0.59 -0.01 -8.77
N LEU A 85 0.29 -1.19 -8.25
CA LEU A 85 -0.73 -2.08 -8.78
C LEU A 85 -2.13 -1.58 -8.41
N ALA A 86 -3.02 -1.41 -9.37
CA ALA A 86 -4.45 -1.28 -9.13
C ALA A 86 -5.15 -2.63 -9.38
N ASN A 87 -5.74 -3.20 -8.34
CA ASN A 87 -6.52 -4.42 -8.42
C ASN A 87 -7.54 -4.49 -7.27
N TYR A 88 -8.77 -4.10 -7.53
CA TYR A 88 -9.83 -3.92 -6.52
C TYR A 88 -10.40 -5.26 -6.05
N THR A 89 -9.77 -5.83 -5.04
CA THR A 89 -10.09 -7.13 -4.47
C THR A 89 -9.55 -7.22 -3.03
N SER A 90 -10.03 -8.19 -2.27
CA SER A 90 -9.52 -8.47 -0.92
C SER A 90 -8.17 -9.18 -0.92
N GLN A 91 -7.81 -9.83 -2.04
CA GLN A 91 -6.53 -10.50 -2.24
C GLN A 91 -6.19 -10.48 -3.72
N THR A 92 -5.07 -9.87 -4.08
CA THR A 92 -4.64 -9.83 -5.48
C THR A 92 -4.15 -11.20 -5.94
N SER A 93 -4.43 -11.53 -7.20
CA SER A 93 -3.88 -12.70 -7.91
C SER A 93 -2.82 -12.29 -8.93
N TYR A 94 -2.34 -11.05 -8.88
CA TYR A 94 -1.20 -10.62 -9.68
C TYR A 94 0.06 -11.31 -9.16
N ALA A 95 0.81 -11.95 -10.07
CA ALA A 95 1.98 -12.77 -9.72
C ALA A 95 3.31 -12.03 -9.86
N GLY A 96 3.30 -10.79 -10.36
CA GLY A 96 4.49 -9.95 -10.49
C GLY A 96 4.78 -9.16 -9.21
N ASP A 97 5.94 -8.54 -9.15
CA ASP A 97 6.33 -7.67 -8.05
C ASP A 97 5.58 -6.33 -8.12
N TYR A 98 5.26 -5.78 -6.96
CA TYR A 98 4.67 -4.45 -6.80
C TYR A 98 5.04 -3.87 -5.43
N ASP A 99 5.17 -2.54 -5.38
CA ASP A 99 5.54 -1.79 -4.17
C ASP A 99 4.32 -1.20 -3.47
N TYR A 100 3.27 -0.86 -4.25
CA TYR A 100 2.01 -0.32 -3.77
C TYR A 100 0.86 -1.12 -4.36
N TRP A 101 -0.21 -1.29 -3.60
CA TRP A 101 -1.43 -1.94 -4.08
C TRP A 101 -2.66 -1.14 -3.71
N GLN A 102 -3.30 -0.53 -4.72
CA GLN A 102 -4.62 0.05 -4.60
C GLN A 102 -5.65 -1.07 -4.65
N TYR A 103 -6.18 -1.41 -3.48
CA TYR A 103 -7.12 -2.53 -3.33
C TYR A 103 -8.58 -2.11 -3.39
N ARG A 104 -8.86 -0.79 -3.35
CA ARG A 104 -10.21 -0.24 -3.32
C ARG A 104 -10.22 1.20 -3.81
N SER A 105 -11.32 1.60 -4.49
CA SER A 105 -11.57 2.99 -4.93
C SER A 105 -12.86 3.57 -4.33
N ASN A 106 -13.43 2.93 -3.33
CA ASN A 106 -14.67 3.34 -2.66
C ASN A 106 -14.54 3.29 -1.14
N GLY A 107 -13.37 3.63 -0.62
CA GLY A 107 -13.12 3.75 0.80
C GLY A 107 -13.87 4.95 1.41
N TYR A 108 -13.98 4.94 2.72
CA TYR A 108 -14.52 6.05 3.50
C TYR A 108 -13.49 6.53 4.51
N VAL A 109 -13.28 7.85 4.55
CA VAL A 109 -12.45 8.51 5.57
C VAL A 109 -13.26 9.62 6.20
N SER A 110 -13.35 9.62 7.53
CA SER A 110 -14.08 10.66 8.26
C SER A 110 -13.50 12.04 7.98
N GLY A 111 -14.35 12.99 7.58
CA GLY A 111 -13.94 14.34 7.23
C GLY A 111 -13.63 14.54 5.74
N ILE A 112 -13.67 13.47 4.94
CA ILE A 112 -13.59 13.56 3.48
C ILE A 112 -14.96 13.22 2.88
N GLU A 113 -15.49 14.11 2.05
CA GLU A 113 -16.73 13.89 1.32
C GLU A 113 -16.46 13.06 0.06
N GLY A 114 -17.22 11.98 -0.13
CA GLY A 114 -17.11 11.07 -1.27
C GLY A 114 -16.23 9.86 -1.00
N ASN A 115 -15.97 9.12 -2.06
CA ASN A 115 -15.11 7.93 -2.04
C ASN A 115 -13.63 8.32 -2.05
N VAL A 116 -12.81 7.51 -1.40
CA VAL A 116 -11.35 7.63 -1.43
C VAL A 116 -10.73 6.32 -1.88
N ASP A 117 -9.61 6.41 -2.55
CA ASP A 117 -8.77 5.26 -2.86
C ASP A 117 -8.09 4.77 -1.59
N CYS A 118 -7.91 3.45 -1.52
CA CYS A 118 -7.25 2.81 -0.38
C CYS A 118 -6.12 1.93 -0.89
N ASP A 119 -4.96 2.10 -0.30
CA ASP A 119 -3.73 1.50 -0.75
C ASP A 119 -2.98 0.82 0.40
N PHE A 120 -2.23 -0.23 0.06
CA PHE A 120 -1.13 -0.75 0.87
C PHE A 120 0.19 -0.33 0.24
N TRP A 121 1.14 0.02 1.07
CA TRP A 121 2.53 0.29 0.70
C TRP A 121 3.41 -0.85 1.21
N TYR A 122 4.16 -1.51 0.30
CA TYR A 122 5.03 -2.65 0.58
C TYR A 122 6.53 -2.34 0.37
N ASP A 123 6.91 -1.08 0.44
CA ASP A 123 8.28 -0.69 0.15
C ASP A 123 9.23 -1.04 1.30
N ASP A 124 9.98 -2.12 1.12
CA ASP A 124 11.00 -2.58 2.05
C ASP A 124 12.34 -1.84 1.92
N THR A 125 12.53 -1.06 0.86
CA THR A 125 13.84 -0.51 0.50
C THR A 125 14.15 0.83 1.15
N ASP A 126 13.15 1.59 1.58
CA ASP A 126 13.32 2.92 2.16
C ASP A 126 13.33 2.92 3.70
N GLY A 127 13.79 1.81 4.29
CA GLY A 127 14.14 1.78 5.70
C GLY A 127 12.94 1.96 6.63
N PHE A 128 11.90 1.13 6.49
CA PHE A 128 10.99 0.93 7.60
C PHE A 128 11.81 0.48 8.81
N THR A 129 12.22 1.46 9.60
CA THR A 129 12.79 1.18 10.90
C THR A 129 11.64 0.69 11.78
N GLN A 130 11.90 -0.39 12.49
CA GLN A 130 11.00 -0.83 13.55
C GLN A 130 10.72 0.34 14.50
N THR A 131 9.49 0.88 14.45
CA THR A 131 9.08 2.03 15.28
C THR A 131 8.54 1.59 16.63
N VAL A 132 8.02 0.36 16.72
CA VAL A 132 7.56 -0.27 17.96
C VAL A 132 8.45 -1.48 18.23
N SER A 133 9.21 -1.47 19.34
CA SER A 133 10.05 -2.60 19.71
C SER A 133 9.21 -3.86 19.95
N ASP A 134 9.79 -5.03 19.73
CA ASP A 134 9.13 -6.29 20.12
C ASP A 134 8.88 -6.29 21.61
N GLY A 135 7.66 -6.65 22.01
CA GLY A 135 7.29 -6.60 23.41
C GLY A 135 5.83 -6.94 23.68
N ILE A 136 5.47 -6.86 24.94
CA ILE A 136 4.08 -7.00 25.39
C ILE A 136 3.51 -5.63 25.72
N TYR A 137 2.37 -5.32 25.14
CA TYR A 137 1.73 -4.02 25.18
C TYR A 137 0.25 -4.11 25.51
N THR A 138 -0.29 -3.06 26.11
CA THR A 138 -1.72 -2.78 26.11
C THR A 138 -2.03 -1.74 25.05
N ILE A 139 -3.04 -1.97 24.22
CA ILE A 139 -3.44 -1.07 23.14
C ILE A 139 -4.64 -0.24 23.62
N ASN A 140 -4.36 1.00 23.97
CA ASN A 140 -5.36 1.87 24.59
C ASN A 140 -6.12 2.71 23.55
N SER A 141 -7.38 3.02 23.86
CA SER A 141 -8.15 4.00 23.08
C SER A 141 -7.54 5.39 23.24
N ALA A 142 -7.33 6.08 22.11
CA ALA A 142 -6.90 7.49 22.14
C ALA A 142 -7.99 8.45 22.62
N LEU A 143 -9.27 8.07 22.46
CA LEU A 143 -10.42 8.89 22.90
C LEU A 143 -10.64 8.80 24.43
N ASN A 144 -10.35 7.64 25.01
CA ASN A 144 -10.45 7.43 26.46
C ASN A 144 -9.42 6.40 26.89
N THR A 145 -8.35 6.84 27.50
CA THR A 145 -7.23 5.99 27.93
C THR A 145 -7.58 5.02 29.07
N GLY A 146 -8.76 5.10 29.66
CA GLY A 146 -9.32 4.12 30.58
C GLY A 146 -9.76 2.82 29.90
N TYR A 147 -9.88 2.82 28.56
CA TYR A 147 -10.29 1.67 27.76
C TYR A 147 -9.13 1.15 26.92
N THR A 148 -9.08 -0.17 26.77
CA THR A 148 -8.06 -0.87 26.00
C THR A 148 -8.68 -1.99 25.17
N LEU A 149 -7.98 -2.47 24.15
CA LEU A 149 -8.37 -3.69 23.46
C LEU A 149 -8.40 -4.86 24.42
N ASP A 150 -9.43 -5.71 24.31
CA ASP A 150 -9.71 -6.82 25.20
C ASP A 150 -10.27 -8.00 24.39
N VAL A 151 -9.66 -9.16 24.55
CA VAL A 151 -10.23 -10.41 24.01
C VAL A 151 -11.38 -10.82 24.91
N THR A 152 -12.61 -10.75 24.40
CA THR A 152 -13.83 -11.03 25.15
C THR A 152 -13.73 -12.36 25.92
N ASP A 153 -13.95 -12.31 27.22
CA ASP A 153 -13.93 -13.45 28.15
C ASP A 153 -12.61 -14.24 28.15
N SER A 154 -11.50 -13.60 27.77
CA SER A 154 -10.19 -14.25 27.61
C SER A 154 -10.25 -15.49 26.69
N SER A 155 -11.11 -15.45 25.69
CA SER A 155 -11.39 -16.59 24.82
C SER A 155 -10.14 -17.07 24.10
N ARG A 156 -9.97 -18.39 24.03
CA ARG A 156 -8.92 -19.07 23.24
C ARG A 156 -9.41 -19.63 21.92
N SER A 157 -10.66 -19.38 21.56
CA SER A 157 -11.26 -19.84 20.31
C SER A 157 -10.74 -19.02 19.13
N ASN A 158 -10.72 -19.62 17.93
CA ASN A 158 -10.55 -18.87 16.68
C ASN A 158 -11.75 -17.93 16.51
N ARG A 159 -11.52 -16.75 15.95
CA ARG A 159 -12.55 -15.72 15.73
C ARG A 159 -13.17 -15.20 17.04
N ALA A 160 -12.43 -15.25 18.14
CA ALA A 160 -12.85 -14.60 19.37
C ALA A 160 -13.06 -13.11 19.11
N ASN A 161 -14.13 -12.56 19.70
CA ASN A 161 -14.41 -11.14 19.56
C ASN A 161 -13.38 -10.30 20.32
N ILE A 162 -12.95 -9.20 19.70
CA ILE A 162 -12.09 -8.20 20.32
C ILE A 162 -12.91 -6.91 20.48
N ARG A 163 -12.87 -6.34 21.66
CA ARG A 163 -13.65 -5.16 22.05
C ARG A 163 -12.77 -4.11 22.72
N LEU A 164 -13.29 -2.91 22.87
CA LEU A 164 -12.79 -1.94 23.85
C LEU A 164 -13.46 -2.22 25.20
N TYR A 165 -12.65 -2.37 26.24
CA TYR A 165 -13.11 -2.63 27.58
C TYR A 165 -12.28 -1.85 28.62
N GLU A 166 -12.83 -1.65 29.81
CA GLU A 166 -12.10 -1.02 30.90
C GLU A 166 -10.82 -1.78 31.24
N LYS A 167 -9.79 -1.06 31.65
CA LYS A 167 -8.50 -1.66 32.03
C LYS A 167 -8.64 -2.57 33.25
N THR A 168 -8.35 -3.85 33.09
CA THR A 168 -8.42 -4.87 34.12
C THR A 168 -7.09 -5.50 34.48
N LYS A 169 -6.01 -5.17 33.74
CA LYS A 169 -4.67 -5.77 33.90
C LYS A 169 -4.64 -7.29 33.75
N ARG A 170 -5.51 -7.85 32.92
CA ARG A 170 -5.57 -9.30 32.63
C ARG A 170 -4.90 -9.58 31.29
N SER A 171 -4.41 -10.80 31.10
CA SER A 171 -3.75 -11.23 29.85
C SER A 171 -4.63 -11.13 28.59
N ALA A 172 -5.94 -10.99 28.75
CA ALA A 172 -6.86 -10.66 27.64
C ALA A 172 -6.65 -9.27 27.05
N GLN A 173 -5.94 -8.39 27.77
CA GLN A 173 -5.62 -7.02 27.38
C GLN A 173 -4.14 -6.83 27.06
N ASP A 174 -3.35 -7.90 27.14
CA ASP A 174 -1.94 -7.91 26.83
C ASP A 174 -1.74 -8.51 25.44
N PHE A 175 -1.04 -7.79 24.57
CA PHE A 175 -0.75 -8.19 23.20
C PHE A 175 0.75 -8.16 22.98
N LYS A 176 1.30 -9.27 22.50
CA LYS A 176 2.68 -9.31 22.03
C LYS A 176 2.73 -8.72 20.62
N ILE A 177 3.51 -7.67 20.43
CA ILE A 177 3.80 -7.05 19.15
C ILE A 177 5.17 -7.56 18.71
N ILE A 178 5.25 -8.06 17.48
CA ILE A 178 6.48 -8.64 16.89
C ILE A 178 6.65 -8.02 15.52
N TYR A 179 7.75 -7.31 15.31
CA TYR A 179 8.12 -6.83 13.99
C TYR A 179 8.40 -8.00 13.03
N ARG A 180 7.94 -7.90 11.81
CA ARG A 180 8.16 -8.92 10.77
C ARG A 180 9.17 -8.44 9.74
N SER A 181 8.76 -7.52 8.90
CA SER A 181 9.58 -6.84 7.89
C SER A 181 8.68 -5.79 7.23
N GLY A 182 9.25 -4.86 6.46
CA GLY A 182 8.46 -3.94 5.63
C GLY A 182 7.46 -3.07 6.41
N GLY A 183 7.73 -2.75 7.68
CA GLY A 183 6.80 -2.00 8.52
C GLY A 183 5.64 -2.82 9.10
N GLU A 184 5.58 -4.12 8.83
CA GLU A 184 4.52 -5.00 9.33
C GLU A 184 4.81 -5.53 10.73
N TYR A 185 3.76 -5.69 11.51
CA TYR A 185 3.80 -6.28 12.85
C TYR A 185 2.77 -7.40 12.99
N ALA A 186 3.19 -8.48 13.62
CA ALA A 186 2.25 -9.47 14.13
C ALA A 186 1.80 -9.03 15.53
N ILE A 187 0.49 -9.00 15.76
CA ILE A 187 -0.11 -8.72 17.08
C ILE A 187 -0.75 -10.02 17.58
N VAL A 188 -0.26 -10.52 18.71
CA VAL A 188 -0.64 -11.82 19.28
C VAL A 188 -1.25 -11.60 20.66
N ALA A 189 -2.48 -12.05 20.87
CA ALA A 189 -3.14 -11.98 22.17
C ALA A 189 -2.50 -12.94 23.18
N MET A 190 -2.06 -12.42 24.33
CA MET A 190 -1.35 -13.21 25.35
C MET A 190 -2.23 -14.27 26.01
N CYS A 191 -3.54 -14.05 26.12
CA CYS A 191 -4.47 -15.03 26.70
C CYS A 191 -4.65 -16.29 25.85
N SER A 192 -4.42 -16.20 24.53
CA SER A 192 -4.70 -17.31 23.59
C SER A 192 -3.48 -17.76 22.79
N GLY A 193 -2.45 -16.91 22.62
CA GLY A 193 -1.34 -17.12 21.71
C GLY A 193 -1.72 -16.98 20.23
N LYS A 194 -2.89 -16.41 19.91
CA LYS A 194 -3.39 -16.24 18.55
C LYS A 194 -3.20 -14.80 18.07
N SER A 195 -2.90 -14.62 16.78
CA SER A 195 -2.89 -13.30 16.15
C SER A 195 -4.31 -12.75 15.99
N ILE A 196 -4.37 -11.43 15.98
CA ILE A 196 -5.59 -10.65 15.77
C ILE A 196 -5.52 -9.94 14.44
#